data_bd7990637d891e59fea6aeba4a103ece
#
_entry.id   bd7990637d891e59fea6aeba4a103ece
#
_cell.length_a   1.000
_cell.length_b   1.000
_cell.length_c   1.000
_cell.angle_alpha   90.00
_cell.angle_beta   90.00
_cell.angle_gamma   90.00
#
_symmetry.space_group_name_H-M   'P 1'
#
loop_
_entity.id
_entity.type
_entity.pdbx_description
1 polymer ?
#
loop_
_entity_poly.entity_id
_entity_poly.type
_entity_poly.pdbx_seq_one_letter_code
_entity_poly.pdbx_strand_id
1 'polypeptide(L)'
;MGAAPAGLDHVGLYAHDMDAAAAMYQRLGFTLTPLSQHSGTHAVTREVVKAGIANRCAMLGHGYIELVAVVDPALDLRGIPEGLARYAGMHIVAFDTPDPGQRIAALREAGFAAEPGVLQRYIDTADGPRLARRGHRGGRRRGRRGGALCALPRRAGRA
;
A
#
# COMPACT_ATOMS: atom_id res chain seq x y z
N MET A 1 15.95 24.51 6.44
CA MET A 1 14.66 24.50 5.70
C MET A 1 13.85 23.31 6.22
N GLY A 2 12.72 23.56 6.88
CA GLY A 2 11.85 22.48 7.38
C GLY A 2 11.28 21.66 6.20
N ALA A 3 11.28 20.34 6.34
CA ALA A 3 10.66 19.48 5.34
C ALA A 3 9.16 19.82 5.23
N ALA A 4 8.64 19.82 4.00
CA ALA A 4 7.21 20.05 3.77
C ALA A 4 6.37 19.07 4.58
N PRO A 5 5.23 19.49 5.15
CA PRO A 5 4.39 18.60 5.94
C PRO A 5 3.92 17.40 5.12
N ALA A 6 4.01 16.21 5.71
CA ALA A 6 3.46 15.00 5.13
C ALA A 6 1.97 14.91 5.49
N GLY A 7 1.12 14.58 4.52
CA GLY A 7 -0.28 14.24 4.73
C GLY A 7 -0.46 12.75 4.90
N LEU A 8 -1.53 12.32 5.56
CA LEU A 8 -1.94 10.91 5.55
C LEU A 8 -2.49 10.58 4.15
N ASP A 9 -1.88 9.61 3.48
CA ASP A 9 -2.35 9.11 2.18
C ASP A 9 -3.39 8.01 2.38
N HIS A 10 -3.04 6.95 3.13
CA HIS A 10 -3.96 5.86 3.44
C HIS A 10 -3.54 5.05 4.66
N VAL A 11 -4.44 4.22 5.13
CA VAL A 11 -4.16 3.15 6.08
C VAL A 11 -4.50 1.81 5.45
N GLY A 12 -3.67 0.78 5.74
CA GLY A 12 -3.90 -0.58 5.28
C GLY A 12 -4.18 -1.51 6.47
N LEU A 13 -5.27 -2.27 6.34
CA LEU A 13 -5.72 -3.22 7.33
C LEU A 13 -5.54 -4.63 6.79
N TYR A 14 -4.87 -5.49 7.56
CA TYR A 14 -4.76 -6.90 7.24
C TYR A 14 -5.98 -7.65 7.76
N ALA A 15 -6.58 -8.46 6.90
CA ALA A 15 -7.73 -9.29 7.22
C ALA A 15 -7.43 -10.76 6.91
N HIS A 16 -7.95 -11.66 7.75
CA HIS A 16 -7.86 -13.11 7.50
C HIS A 16 -8.74 -13.53 6.31
N ASP A 17 -9.86 -12.84 6.13
CA ASP A 17 -10.86 -13.12 5.10
C ASP A 17 -11.27 -11.80 4.43
N MET A 18 -11.04 -11.71 3.12
CA MET A 18 -11.35 -10.50 2.34
C MET A 18 -12.84 -10.27 2.24
N ASP A 19 -13.64 -11.33 2.05
CA ASP A 19 -15.07 -11.18 1.81
C ASP A 19 -15.79 -10.80 3.11
N ALA A 20 -15.40 -11.38 4.24
CA ALA A 20 -15.90 -10.99 5.56
C ALA A 20 -15.56 -9.54 5.89
N ALA A 21 -14.31 -9.12 5.64
CA ALA A 21 -13.89 -7.73 5.84
C ALA A 21 -14.66 -6.77 4.92
N ALA A 22 -14.80 -7.12 3.65
CA ALA A 22 -15.56 -6.31 2.69
C ALA A 22 -17.03 -6.15 3.10
N ALA A 23 -17.68 -7.25 3.49
CA ALA A 23 -19.06 -7.22 3.95
C ALA A 23 -19.24 -6.33 5.19
N MET A 24 -18.29 -6.38 6.14
CA MET A 24 -18.32 -5.51 7.32
C MET A 24 -18.24 -4.03 6.92
N TYR A 25 -17.30 -3.65 6.05
CA TYR A 25 -17.15 -2.26 5.61
C TYR A 25 -18.34 -1.77 4.79
N GLN A 26 -18.94 -2.62 3.97
CA GLN A 26 -20.18 -2.30 3.24
C GLN A 26 -21.36 -2.06 4.20
N ARG A 27 -21.50 -2.85 5.28
CA ARG A 27 -22.50 -2.61 6.32
C ARG A 27 -22.29 -1.29 7.06
N LEU A 28 -21.04 -0.81 7.16
CA LEU A 28 -20.72 0.52 7.69
C LEU A 28 -21.01 1.66 6.69
N GLY A 29 -21.49 1.34 5.49
CA GLY A 29 -21.86 2.32 4.47
C GLY A 29 -20.76 2.67 3.47
N PHE A 30 -19.61 1.99 3.52
CA PHE A 30 -18.53 2.23 2.55
C PHE A 30 -18.79 1.52 1.21
N THR A 31 -18.51 2.24 0.12
CA THR A 31 -18.38 1.61 -1.21
C THR A 31 -16.94 1.17 -1.40
N LEU A 32 -16.74 -0.11 -1.73
CA LEU A 32 -15.41 -0.68 -1.95
C LEU A 32 -15.10 -0.78 -3.44
N THR A 33 -13.83 -0.59 -3.78
CA THR A 33 -13.32 -0.88 -5.13
C THR A 33 -13.45 -2.38 -5.44
N PRO A 34 -13.45 -2.78 -6.73
CA PRO A 34 -13.24 -4.18 -7.09
C PRO A 34 -11.98 -4.76 -6.45
N LEU A 35 -11.95 -6.09 -6.29
CA LEU A 35 -10.76 -6.79 -5.81
C LEU A 35 -9.62 -6.56 -6.79
N SER A 36 -8.45 -6.21 -6.27
CA SER A 36 -7.24 -5.97 -7.06
C SER A 36 -6.09 -6.78 -6.49
N GLN A 37 -5.66 -7.81 -7.23
CA GLN A 37 -4.50 -8.60 -6.86
C GLN A 37 -3.23 -7.78 -7.04
N HIS A 38 -2.35 -7.83 -6.05
CA HIS A 38 -1.07 -7.13 -6.12
C HIS A 38 -0.14 -7.82 -7.13
N SER A 39 0.70 -7.02 -7.74
CA SER A 39 1.76 -7.49 -8.64
C SER A 39 3.06 -6.81 -8.29
N GLY A 40 4.15 -7.39 -8.73
CA GLY A 40 5.48 -6.83 -8.62
C GLY A 40 6.29 -7.12 -9.87
N THR A 41 7.50 -6.62 -9.93
CA THR A 41 8.43 -6.93 -11.00
C THR A 41 9.47 -7.92 -10.48
N HIS A 42 9.64 -9.05 -11.14
CA HIS A 42 10.69 -10.00 -10.81
C HIS A 42 12.07 -9.34 -10.92
N ALA A 43 12.92 -9.53 -9.93
CA ALA A 43 14.18 -8.78 -9.81
C ALA A 43 15.13 -9.03 -11.00
N VAL A 44 15.16 -10.26 -11.51
CA VAL A 44 16.08 -10.69 -12.58
C VAL A 44 15.40 -10.61 -13.96
N THR A 45 14.24 -11.29 -14.14
CA THR A 45 13.59 -11.38 -15.46
C THR A 45 12.86 -10.10 -15.84
N ARG A 46 12.60 -9.20 -14.88
CA ARG A 46 11.82 -7.96 -15.06
C ARG A 46 10.36 -8.19 -15.47
N GLU A 47 9.91 -9.42 -15.46
CA GLU A 47 8.52 -9.77 -15.73
C GLU A 47 7.60 -9.32 -14.61
N VAL A 48 6.36 -9.00 -14.96
CA VAL A 48 5.31 -8.72 -13.97
C VAL A 48 4.83 -10.05 -13.40
N VAL A 49 5.00 -10.20 -12.07
CA VAL A 49 4.56 -11.39 -11.35
C VAL A 49 3.46 -11.02 -10.36
N LYS A 50 2.43 -11.84 -10.27
CA LYS A 50 1.37 -11.67 -9.28
C LYS A 50 1.88 -12.04 -7.89
N ALA A 51 1.44 -11.30 -6.89
CA ALA A 51 1.61 -11.64 -5.48
C ALA A 51 0.38 -12.42 -4.99
N GLY A 52 0.54 -13.16 -3.89
CA GLY A 52 -0.54 -13.93 -3.27
C GLY A 52 -1.52 -13.11 -2.45
N ILE A 53 -1.47 -11.79 -2.56
CA ILE A 53 -2.28 -10.85 -1.82
C ILE A 53 -3.10 -9.95 -2.74
N ALA A 54 -4.27 -9.55 -2.27
CA ALA A 54 -5.13 -8.60 -2.97
C ALA A 54 -5.69 -7.56 -2.01
N ASN A 55 -6.21 -6.48 -2.56
CA ASN A 55 -6.87 -5.46 -1.78
C ASN A 55 -8.24 -5.07 -2.34
N ARG A 56 -9.04 -4.45 -1.46
CA ARG A 56 -10.17 -3.58 -1.76
C ARG A 56 -10.00 -2.27 -1.01
N CYS A 57 -10.40 -1.16 -1.60
CA CYS A 57 -10.23 0.16 -0.99
C CYS A 57 -11.59 0.83 -0.79
N ALA A 58 -11.81 1.36 0.41
CA ALA A 58 -12.85 2.35 0.68
C ALA A 58 -12.27 3.73 0.40
N MET A 59 -12.69 4.35 -0.71
CA MET A 59 -12.21 5.67 -1.10
C MET A 59 -12.89 6.75 -0.27
N LEU A 60 -12.10 7.67 0.30
CA LEU A 60 -12.56 8.79 1.10
C LEU A 60 -12.38 10.09 0.32
N GLY A 61 -12.87 11.21 0.85
CA GLY A 61 -12.64 12.54 0.28
C GLY A 61 -11.16 12.89 0.15
N HIS A 62 -10.35 12.42 1.13
CA HIS A 62 -8.90 12.44 1.11
C HIS A 62 -8.37 11.08 1.56
N GLY A 63 -7.51 10.47 0.73
CA GLY A 63 -6.96 9.16 1.03
C GLY A 63 -7.95 8.00 0.91
N TYR A 64 -7.62 6.87 1.52
CA TYR A 64 -8.47 5.68 1.49
C TYR A 64 -8.11 4.71 2.64
N ILE A 65 -9.04 3.81 2.93
CA ILE A 65 -8.80 2.65 3.77
C ILE A 65 -8.59 1.46 2.84
N GLU A 66 -7.46 0.78 2.97
CA GLU A 66 -7.11 -0.39 2.18
C GLU A 66 -7.33 -1.67 3.02
N LEU A 67 -8.19 -2.55 2.57
CA LEU A 67 -8.33 -3.90 3.11
C LEU A 67 -7.40 -4.82 2.34
N VAL A 68 -6.52 -5.55 3.02
CA VAL A 68 -5.54 -6.45 2.39
C VAL A 68 -5.68 -7.85 2.98
N ALA A 69 -5.76 -8.86 2.11
CA ALA A 69 -5.80 -10.25 2.52
C ALA A 69 -5.01 -11.15 1.57
N VAL A 70 -4.69 -12.34 2.04
CA VAL A 70 -4.16 -13.43 1.21
C VAL A 70 -5.28 -13.98 0.34
N VAL A 71 -5.02 -14.12 -0.96
CA VAL A 71 -5.94 -14.70 -1.95
C VAL A 71 -5.34 -15.91 -2.66
N ASP A 72 -4.01 -16.06 -2.65
CA ASP A 72 -3.32 -17.22 -3.18
C ASP A 72 -2.09 -17.52 -2.31
N PRO A 73 -2.16 -18.54 -1.43
CA PRO A 73 -1.07 -18.85 -0.51
C PRO A 73 0.16 -19.47 -1.19
N ALA A 74 0.09 -19.85 -2.46
CA ALA A 74 1.23 -20.40 -3.21
C ALA A 74 2.18 -19.32 -3.74
N LEU A 75 1.77 -18.06 -3.72
CA LEU A 75 2.54 -16.93 -4.22
C LEU A 75 3.20 -16.13 -3.09
N ASP A 76 3.98 -15.10 -3.43
CA ASP A 76 4.60 -14.18 -2.47
C ASP A 76 3.53 -13.43 -1.64
N LEU A 77 3.53 -13.64 -0.33
CA LEU A 77 2.54 -13.10 0.62
C LEU A 77 2.96 -11.77 1.26
N ARG A 78 4.15 -11.26 0.96
CA ARG A 78 4.65 -9.95 1.38
C ARG A 78 4.57 -9.68 2.89
N GLY A 79 4.73 -10.71 3.71
CA GLY A 79 4.71 -10.58 5.18
C GLY A 79 3.32 -10.38 5.78
N ILE A 80 2.24 -10.61 5.03
CA ILE A 80 0.88 -10.54 5.56
C ILE A 80 0.63 -11.59 6.67
N PRO A 81 1.05 -12.88 6.52
CA PRO A 81 0.86 -13.88 7.58
C PRO A 81 1.55 -13.50 8.89
N GLU A 82 2.75 -12.94 8.83
CA GLU A 82 3.50 -12.50 10.02
C GLU A 82 2.82 -11.30 10.70
N GLY A 83 2.18 -10.45 9.91
CA GLY A 83 1.33 -9.38 10.42
C GLY A 83 0.11 -9.93 11.13
N LEU A 84 -0.65 -10.79 10.46
CA LEU A 84 -1.87 -11.41 10.97
C LEU A 84 -1.64 -12.30 12.20
N ALA A 85 -0.47 -12.93 12.31
CA ALA A 85 -0.07 -13.69 13.50
C ALA A 85 0.01 -12.81 14.77
N ARG A 86 0.15 -11.49 14.62
CA ARG A 86 0.12 -10.53 15.74
C ARG A 86 -1.29 -10.06 16.03
N TYR A 87 -2.02 -9.61 15.02
CA TYR A 87 -3.43 -9.20 15.08
C TYR A 87 -3.99 -8.96 13.68
N ALA A 88 -5.28 -9.05 13.50
CA ALA A 88 -5.99 -8.52 12.35
C ALA A 88 -6.29 -7.03 12.57
N GLY A 89 -6.10 -6.18 11.57
CA GLY A 89 -6.33 -4.74 11.70
C GLY A 89 -5.26 -3.90 11.02
N MET A 90 -5.01 -2.69 11.53
CA MET A 90 -4.14 -1.71 10.90
C MET A 90 -2.67 -2.08 11.04
N HIS A 91 -2.02 -2.33 9.90
CA HIS A 91 -0.59 -2.63 9.79
C HIS A 91 0.17 -1.64 8.93
N ILE A 92 -0.52 -0.87 8.10
CA ILE A 92 0.09 0.08 7.17
C ILE A 92 -0.43 1.48 7.49
N VAL A 93 0.51 2.43 7.61
CA VAL A 93 0.22 3.86 7.62
C VAL A 93 1.08 4.48 6.52
N ALA A 94 0.45 5.03 5.50
CA ALA A 94 1.13 5.64 4.37
C ALA A 94 0.99 7.16 4.43
N PHE A 95 2.10 7.83 4.26
CA PHE A 95 2.16 9.28 4.23
C PHE A 95 2.49 9.78 2.83
N ASP A 96 1.81 10.83 2.42
CA ASP A 96 2.13 11.56 1.20
C ASP A 96 3.34 12.49 1.45
N THR A 97 4.30 12.48 0.54
CA THR A 97 5.49 13.32 0.65
C THR A 97 5.98 13.76 -0.73
N PRO A 98 6.37 15.03 -0.91
CA PRO A 98 6.93 15.52 -2.17
C PRO A 98 8.33 14.96 -2.46
N ASP A 99 9.09 14.56 -1.43
CA ASP A 99 10.44 14.01 -1.54
C ASP A 99 10.61 12.77 -0.66
N PRO A 100 10.33 11.56 -1.20
CA PRO A 100 10.54 10.32 -0.47
C PRO A 100 12.00 10.05 -0.10
N GLY A 101 12.96 10.50 -0.94
CA GLY A 101 14.39 10.28 -0.69
C GLY A 101 14.85 11.03 0.57
N GLN A 102 14.49 12.31 0.68
CA GLN A 102 14.80 13.12 1.86
C GLN A 102 14.15 12.52 3.12
N ARG A 103 12.91 12.01 3.02
CA ARG A 103 12.24 11.38 4.15
C ARG A 103 12.92 10.08 4.60
N ILE A 104 13.35 9.25 3.66
CA ILE A 104 14.10 8.03 3.97
C ILE A 104 15.41 8.38 4.67
N ALA A 105 16.14 9.39 4.19
CA ALA A 105 17.37 9.84 4.84
C ALA A 105 17.13 10.30 6.28
N ALA A 106 16.12 11.17 6.49
CA ALA A 106 15.77 11.66 7.82
C ALA A 106 15.33 10.52 8.78
N LEU A 107 14.60 9.53 8.28
CA LEU A 107 14.20 8.35 9.08
C LEU A 107 15.43 7.53 9.50
N ARG A 108 16.40 7.34 8.60
CA ARG A 108 17.64 6.63 8.89
C ARG A 108 18.49 7.37 9.92
N GLU A 109 18.61 8.68 9.80
CA GLU A 109 19.29 9.54 10.79
C GLU A 109 18.63 9.45 12.17
N ALA A 110 17.29 9.29 12.21
CA ALA A 110 16.54 9.08 13.45
C ALA A 110 16.59 7.61 13.96
N GLY A 111 17.38 6.72 13.35
CA GLY A 111 17.55 5.33 13.78
C GLY A 111 16.51 4.35 13.30
N PHE A 112 15.64 4.72 12.36
CA PHE A 112 14.66 3.80 11.77
C PHE A 112 15.25 3.03 10.60
N ALA A 113 14.90 1.75 10.48
CA ALA A 113 15.21 0.93 9.30
C ALA A 113 14.29 1.34 8.14
N ALA A 114 14.72 2.32 7.34
CA ALA A 114 13.97 2.81 6.19
C ALA A 114 14.62 2.35 4.90
N GLU A 115 13.86 1.62 4.07
CA GLU A 115 14.31 1.12 2.78
C GLU A 115 13.54 1.80 1.63
N PRO A 116 14.25 2.17 0.53
CA PRO A 116 13.60 2.65 -0.65
C PRO A 116 12.83 1.48 -1.31
N GLY A 117 11.58 1.71 -1.64
CA GLY A 117 10.76 0.74 -2.35
C GLY A 117 9.85 1.43 -3.34
N VAL A 118 9.65 0.82 -4.50
CA VAL A 118 8.66 1.27 -5.48
C VAL A 118 7.58 0.20 -5.55
N LEU A 119 6.40 0.52 -5.04
CA LEU A 119 5.22 -0.30 -5.23
C LEU A 119 4.59 0.08 -6.57
N GLN A 120 4.59 -0.87 -7.49
CA GLN A 120 3.88 -0.76 -8.76
C GLN A 120 2.56 -1.52 -8.64
N ARG A 121 1.48 -0.86 -9.01
CA ARG A 121 0.17 -1.48 -9.07
C ARG A 121 -0.23 -1.61 -10.53
N TYR A 122 -0.53 -2.82 -10.93
CA TYR A 122 -1.10 -3.09 -12.23
C TYR A 122 -2.60 -3.33 -12.06
N ILE A 123 -3.38 -2.76 -12.96
CA ILE A 123 -4.81 -3.03 -13.11
C ILE A 123 -5.01 -3.81 -14.39
N ASP A 124 -5.78 -4.88 -14.33
CA ASP A 124 -6.16 -5.62 -15.52
C ASP A 124 -7.15 -4.78 -16.33
N THR A 125 -6.86 -4.60 -17.62
CA THR A 125 -7.72 -3.93 -18.57
C THR A 125 -8.00 -4.87 -19.75
N ALA A 126 -8.98 -4.54 -20.58
CA ALA A 126 -9.29 -5.32 -21.79
C ALA A 126 -8.07 -5.48 -22.73
N ASP A 127 -7.14 -4.51 -22.71
CA ASP A 127 -5.91 -4.49 -23.49
C ASP A 127 -4.70 -5.08 -22.77
N GLY A 128 -4.93 -5.75 -21.61
CA GLY A 128 -3.88 -6.31 -20.76
C GLY A 128 -3.56 -5.46 -19.53
N PRO A 129 -2.60 -5.92 -18.69
CA PRO A 129 -2.27 -5.25 -17.45
C PRO A 129 -1.64 -3.88 -17.72
N ARG A 130 -2.22 -2.82 -17.14
CA ARG A 130 -1.69 -1.47 -17.19
C ARG A 130 -1.20 -1.03 -15.82
N LEU A 131 -0.06 -0.35 -15.78
CA LEU A 131 0.44 0.30 -14.57
C LEU A 131 -0.56 1.37 -14.13
N ALA A 132 -1.15 1.18 -12.94
CA ALA A 132 -2.01 2.17 -12.33
C ALA A 132 -1.14 3.39 -11.97
N ARG A 133 -1.23 4.46 -12.77
CA ARG A 133 -0.71 5.74 -12.33
C ARG A 133 -1.64 6.24 -11.24
N ARG A 134 -1.11 6.57 -10.08
CA ARG A 134 -1.84 7.33 -9.08
C ARG A 134 -2.34 8.63 -9.72
N GLY A 135 -3.60 8.64 -10.15
CA GLY A 135 -4.29 9.84 -10.57
C GLY A 135 -5.01 10.39 -9.36
N HIS A 136 -4.56 11.48 -8.80
CA HIS A 136 -5.41 12.34 -7.99
C HIS A 136 -6.57 12.80 -8.89
N ARG A 137 -7.76 12.22 -8.70
CA ARG A 137 -9.00 12.84 -9.16
C ARG A 137 -9.40 13.89 -8.12
N GLY A 138 -8.96 15.11 -8.36
CA GLY A 138 -9.39 16.25 -7.56
C GLY A 138 -8.62 17.49 -8.00
N GLY A 139 -9.22 18.32 -8.88
CA GLY A 139 -8.78 19.69 -9.14
C GLY A 139 -7.49 19.85 -9.96
N ARG A 140 -7.61 20.52 -11.09
CA ARG A 140 -6.51 20.97 -11.93
C ARG A 140 -5.41 21.63 -11.10
N ARG A 141 -4.29 20.93 -10.87
CA ARG A 141 -2.98 21.56 -10.66
C ARG A 141 -1.92 20.74 -11.37
N ARG A 142 -1.19 21.42 -12.25
CA ARG A 142 -0.02 20.92 -12.98
C ARG A 142 1.08 20.51 -11.98
N GLY A 143 1.65 19.32 -12.18
CA GLY A 143 3.05 19.05 -11.92
C GLY A 143 3.47 18.94 -10.46
N ARG A 144 3.12 17.85 -9.77
CA ARG A 144 3.98 17.31 -8.69
C ARG A 144 3.97 15.80 -8.75
N ARG A 145 5.14 15.21 -8.93
CA ARG A 145 5.37 13.78 -8.76
C ARG A 145 5.52 13.53 -7.25
N GLY A 146 4.44 13.16 -6.58
CA GLY A 146 4.49 12.69 -5.19
C GLY A 146 4.63 11.18 -5.16
N GLY A 147 5.49 10.64 -4.29
CA GLY A 147 5.56 9.23 -3.92
C GLY A 147 4.92 9.03 -2.55
N ALA A 148 4.30 7.87 -2.31
CA ALA A 148 3.89 7.51 -0.96
C ALA A 148 4.99 6.71 -0.28
N LEU A 149 5.27 7.05 0.97
CA LEU A 149 6.16 6.31 1.85
C LEU A 149 5.29 5.39 2.71
N CYS A 150 5.47 4.08 2.55
CA CYS A 150 4.82 3.10 3.40
C CYS A 150 5.79 2.71 4.52
N ALA A 151 5.47 2.99 5.76
CA ALA A 151 6.25 2.58 6.92
C ALA A 151 5.65 1.31 7.52
N LEU A 152 6.37 0.20 7.41
CA LEU A 152 6.08 -1.02 8.17
C LEU A 152 6.93 -0.99 9.45
N PRO A 153 6.37 -1.16 10.65
CA PRO A 153 7.16 -1.27 11.86
C PRO A 153 7.92 -2.61 11.88
N ARG A 154 9.20 -2.60 11.53
CA ARG A 154 10.09 -3.72 11.86
C ARG A 154 10.64 -3.50 13.26
N ARG A 155 10.43 -4.45 14.15
CA ARG A 155 11.18 -4.47 15.42
C ARG A 155 12.66 -4.69 15.08
N ALA A 156 13.53 -3.79 15.59
CA ALA A 156 14.94 -4.09 15.72
C ALA A 156 15.06 -5.38 16.55
N GLY A 157 15.74 -6.38 16.00
CA GLY A 157 16.08 -7.58 16.75
C GLY A 157 16.83 -7.16 18.02
N ARG A 158 16.39 -7.64 19.17
CA ARG A 158 17.20 -7.59 20.37
C ARG A 158 18.42 -8.48 20.10
N ALA A 159 19.62 -7.87 20.15
CA ALA A 159 20.86 -8.60 20.32
C ALA A 159 20.86 -9.29 21.69
#